data_8a84f6d4a9d10423d90156f8c54d0548
#
_entry.id   8a84f6d4a9d10423d90156f8c54d0548
#
_cell.length_a   1.000
_cell.length_b   1.000
_cell.length_c   1.000
_cell.angle_alpha   90.00
_cell.angle_beta   90.00
_cell.angle_gamma   90.00
#
_symmetry.space_group_name_H-M   'P 1'
#
loop_
_entity.id
_entity.type
_entity.pdbx_description
1 polymer ?
#
loop_
_entity_poly.entity_id
_entity_poly.type
_entity_poly.pdbx_seq_one_letter_code
_entity_poly.pdbx_strand_id
1 'polypeptide(L)'
;MKIVVLDGYTENPGDLSWNGLKKYGELTVYDRTPYEDAEIIKRIGDAEIVLTNKAPISSATLDDCPNIKCICVLATGYNIVDCAAAEKKNIPVCNIPTYGTASVGQFAIAMLLEICSHVQVHSDSVHAGEWENSSDWCYWKHPLIELAGKTMGIIGFGKIGQTTGRIAKALGMNILASGSRPTPQGEEIAEYVDTDTLFAKSDVIALHCPLFPNTQGIINKDNIA
;
A
#
# COMPACT_ATOMS: atom_id res chain seq x y z
N MET A 1 -30.89 10.79 2.02
CA MET A 1 -29.62 10.66 1.27
C MET A 1 -29.37 9.18 1.05
N LYS A 2 -29.00 8.78 -0.16
CA LYS A 2 -28.69 7.39 -0.48
C LYS A 2 -27.15 7.22 -0.52
N ILE A 3 -26.68 6.17 0.11
CA ILE A 3 -25.26 5.87 0.29
C ILE A 3 -25.01 4.47 -0.27
N VAL A 4 -24.00 4.30 -1.10
CA VAL A 4 -23.57 3.01 -1.61
C VAL A 4 -22.12 2.72 -1.28
N VAL A 5 -21.81 1.51 -0.86
CA VAL A 5 -20.46 0.95 -0.74
C VAL A 5 -20.31 -0.10 -1.84
N LEU A 6 -19.35 0.07 -2.74
CA LEU A 6 -19.22 -0.76 -3.94
C LEU A 6 -18.46 -2.07 -3.69
N ASP A 7 -17.50 -2.08 -2.77
CA ASP A 7 -16.57 -3.20 -2.58
C ASP A 7 -16.11 -3.32 -1.12
N GLY A 8 -17.07 -3.41 -0.21
CA GLY A 8 -16.85 -3.31 1.24
C GLY A 8 -16.16 -4.52 1.89
N TYR A 9 -16.09 -5.69 1.23
CA TYR A 9 -15.60 -6.92 1.87
C TYR A 9 -14.14 -6.84 2.33
N THR A 10 -13.27 -6.18 1.56
CA THR A 10 -11.84 -6.10 1.88
C THR A 10 -11.53 -5.15 3.03
N GLU A 11 -12.43 -4.23 3.34
CA GLU A 11 -12.32 -3.29 4.46
C GLU A 11 -13.09 -3.78 5.69
N ASN A 12 -14.14 -4.59 5.46
CA ASN A 12 -15.00 -5.11 6.51
C ASN A 12 -15.52 -6.49 6.13
N PRO A 13 -14.74 -7.56 6.36
CA PRO A 13 -15.15 -8.94 6.07
C PRO A 13 -16.19 -9.48 7.05
N GLY A 14 -16.77 -8.64 7.90
CA GLY A 14 -17.79 -8.98 8.88
C GLY A 14 -17.39 -8.74 10.34
N ASP A 15 -16.20 -8.22 10.59
CA ASP A 15 -15.66 -7.88 11.92
C ASP A 15 -16.03 -6.46 12.38
N LEU A 16 -16.45 -5.59 11.46
CA LEU A 16 -16.91 -4.24 11.75
C LEU A 16 -18.38 -4.04 11.37
N SER A 17 -18.96 -2.92 11.78
CA SER A 17 -20.34 -2.57 11.48
C SER A 17 -20.45 -1.33 10.59
N TRP A 18 -21.20 -1.44 9.51
CA TRP A 18 -21.61 -0.32 8.68
C TRP A 18 -22.72 0.56 9.29
N ASN A 19 -23.26 0.20 10.49
CA ASN A 19 -24.38 0.93 11.10
C ASN A 19 -24.07 2.41 11.37
N GLY A 20 -22.80 2.75 11.55
CA GLY A 20 -22.37 4.15 11.68
C GLY A 20 -22.75 5.03 10.49
N LEU A 21 -22.88 4.46 9.28
CA LEU A 21 -23.28 5.18 8.07
C LEU A 21 -24.80 5.29 7.93
N LYS A 22 -25.58 4.35 8.48
CA LYS A 22 -27.07 4.36 8.38
C LYS A 22 -27.71 5.59 8.99
N LYS A 23 -27.05 6.23 9.96
CA LYS A 23 -27.56 7.48 10.58
C LYS A 23 -27.58 8.67 9.60
N TYR A 24 -26.86 8.56 8.49
CA TYR A 24 -26.79 9.63 7.47
C TYR A 24 -27.72 9.37 6.28
N GLY A 25 -28.27 8.17 6.14
CA GLY A 25 -29.20 7.87 5.05
C GLY A 25 -29.41 6.37 4.81
N GLU A 26 -30.10 6.07 3.73
CA GLU A 26 -30.29 4.70 3.25
C GLU A 26 -28.95 4.16 2.72
N LEU A 27 -28.51 3.02 3.29
CA LEU A 27 -27.21 2.43 2.98
C LEU A 27 -27.37 1.11 2.26
N THR A 28 -26.76 1.00 1.09
CA THR A 28 -26.55 -0.25 0.36
C THR A 28 -25.09 -0.62 0.38
N VAL A 29 -24.75 -1.87 0.72
CA VAL A 29 -23.37 -2.36 0.76
C VAL A 29 -23.25 -3.56 -0.17
N TYR A 30 -22.34 -3.48 -1.12
CA TYR A 30 -21.92 -4.62 -1.94
C TYR A 30 -20.57 -5.12 -1.43
N ASP A 31 -20.44 -6.42 -1.27
CA ASP A 31 -19.17 -7.04 -0.86
C ASP A 31 -18.10 -6.85 -1.93
N ARG A 32 -18.47 -7.05 -3.19
CA ARG A 32 -17.61 -6.92 -4.37
C ARG A 32 -18.41 -6.38 -5.54
N THR A 33 -17.76 -5.57 -6.36
CA THR A 33 -18.36 -5.07 -7.62
C THR A 33 -17.42 -5.43 -8.78
N PRO A 34 -17.91 -6.03 -9.86
CA PRO A 34 -17.17 -6.14 -11.12
C PRO A 34 -16.69 -4.75 -11.59
N TYR A 35 -15.52 -4.70 -12.22
CA TYR A 35 -14.87 -3.40 -12.56
C TYR A 35 -15.31 -2.83 -13.92
N GLU A 36 -16.38 -3.37 -14.50
CA GLU A 36 -17.01 -2.86 -15.71
C GLU A 36 -17.91 -1.67 -15.37
N ASP A 37 -17.78 -0.58 -16.11
CA ASP A 37 -18.56 0.66 -15.91
C ASP A 37 -20.07 0.39 -15.80
N ALA A 38 -20.62 -0.47 -16.64
CA ALA A 38 -22.06 -0.81 -16.65
C ALA A 38 -22.54 -1.39 -15.30
N GLU A 39 -21.76 -2.29 -14.68
CA GLU A 39 -22.11 -2.86 -13.38
C GLU A 39 -21.91 -1.85 -12.24
N ILE A 40 -20.89 -1.01 -12.33
CA ILE A 40 -20.64 0.06 -11.36
C ILE A 40 -21.78 1.07 -11.39
N ILE A 41 -22.16 1.58 -12.58
CA ILE A 41 -23.27 2.51 -12.79
C ILE A 41 -24.58 1.94 -12.25
N LYS A 42 -24.88 0.67 -12.59
CA LYS A 42 -26.07 -0.03 -12.10
C LYS A 42 -26.13 -0.11 -10.57
N ARG A 43 -24.99 -0.35 -9.90
CA ARG A 43 -24.91 -0.44 -8.43
C ARG A 43 -24.94 0.91 -7.74
N ILE A 44 -24.37 1.93 -8.36
CA ILE A 44 -24.51 3.31 -7.88
C ILE A 44 -25.98 3.76 -7.97
N GLY A 45 -26.64 3.50 -9.10
CA GLY A 45 -28.02 3.88 -9.31
C GLY A 45 -28.25 5.38 -9.05
N ASP A 46 -29.12 5.69 -8.09
CA ASP A 46 -29.42 7.06 -7.68
C ASP A 46 -28.74 7.50 -6.37
N ALA A 47 -27.66 6.80 -5.98
CA ALA A 47 -26.91 7.16 -4.77
C ALA A 47 -26.24 8.53 -4.88
N GLU A 48 -26.24 9.25 -3.77
CA GLU A 48 -25.65 10.58 -3.63
C GLU A 48 -24.22 10.50 -3.08
N ILE A 49 -23.92 9.49 -2.27
CA ILE A 49 -22.60 9.26 -1.70
C ILE A 49 -22.12 7.87 -2.13
N VAL A 50 -20.94 7.82 -2.73
CA VAL A 50 -20.30 6.59 -3.18
C VAL A 50 -19.06 6.33 -2.34
N LEU A 51 -18.98 5.17 -1.69
CA LEU A 51 -17.79 4.67 -1.04
C LEU A 51 -17.20 3.54 -1.88
N THR A 52 -15.91 3.57 -2.14
CA THR A 52 -15.21 2.55 -2.93
C THR A 52 -13.77 2.37 -2.45
N ASN A 53 -13.22 1.18 -2.56
CA ASN A 53 -11.79 0.94 -2.34
C ASN A 53 -11.03 0.72 -3.66
N LYS A 54 -11.54 -0.20 -4.50
CA LYS A 54 -10.89 -0.59 -5.77
C LYS A 54 -11.82 -0.55 -6.98
N ALA A 55 -13.14 -0.52 -6.79
CA ALA A 55 -14.06 -0.37 -7.91
C ALA A 55 -13.83 1.01 -8.55
N PRO A 56 -13.42 1.08 -9.83
CA PRO A 56 -13.03 2.32 -10.48
C PRO A 56 -14.21 3.24 -10.73
N ILE A 57 -14.01 4.54 -10.59
CA ILE A 57 -15.00 5.57 -10.96
C ILE A 57 -14.44 6.37 -12.13
N SER A 58 -14.85 6.00 -13.33
CA SER A 58 -14.44 6.63 -14.58
C SER A 58 -15.23 7.91 -14.86
N SER A 59 -14.80 8.69 -15.86
CA SER A 59 -15.58 9.83 -16.37
C SER A 59 -16.95 9.37 -16.89
N ALA A 60 -17.04 8.21 -17.57
CA ALA A 60 -18.30 7.65 -18.04
C ALA A 60 -19.25 7.34 -16.87
N THR A 61 -18.74 6.71 -15.80
CA THR A 61 -19.50 6.48 -14.56
C THR A 61 -20.06 7.79 -13.99
N LEU A 62 -19.24 8.85 -13.96
CA LEU A 62 -19.66 10.16 -13.45
C LEU A 62 -20.69 10.86 -14.36
N ASP A 63 -20.66 10.59 -15.66
CA ASP A 63 -21.65 11.12 -16.60
C ASP A 63 -23.02 10.44 -16.44
N ASP A 64 -23.03 9.14 -16.23
CA ASP A 64 -24.25 8.34 -16.13
C ASP A 64 -24.85 8.32 -14.71
N CYS A 65 -24.10 8.79 -13.69
CA CYS A 65 -24.55 8.88 -12.30
C CYS A 65 -24.61 10.36 -11.80
N PRO A 66 -25.51 11.19 -12.34
CA PRO A 66 -25.50 12.65 -12.06
C PRO A 66 -25.91 13.01 -10.62
N ASN A 67 -26.41 12.05 -9.83
CA ASN A 67 -26.81 12.29 -8.44
C ASN A 67 -25.65 12.26 -7.45
N ILE A 68 -24.44 11.83 -7.87
CA ILE A 68 -23.28 11.74 -7.00
C ILE A 68 -22.89 13.15 -6.52
N LYS A 69 -22.83 13.29 -5.20
CA LYS A 69 -22.41 14.53 -4.51
C LYS A 69 -21.06 14.42 -3.83
N CYS A 70 -20.60 13.20 -3.52
CA CYS A 70 -19.31 12.97 -2.89
C CYS A 70 -18.85 11.53 -3.15
N ILE A 71 -17.55 11.36 -3.34
CA ILE A 71 -16.90 10.05 -3.45
C ILE A 71 -15.91 9.91 -2.29
N CYS A 72 -16.00 8.81 -1.54
CA CYS A 72 -15.11 8.48 -0.44
C CYS A 72 -14.31 7.22 -0.78
N VAL A 73 -13.02 7.38 -1.03
CA VAL A 73 -12.12 6.26 -1.27
C VAL A 73 -11.67 5.68 0.08
N LEU A 74 -11.98 4.41 0.32
CA LEU A 74 -11.68 3.68 1.57
C LEU A 74 -10.21 3.23 1.63
N ALA A 75 -9.30 4.00 1.06
CA ALA A 75 -7.87 3.73 0.96
C ALA A 75 -7.08 5.05 0.96
N THR A 76 -5.75 4.94 1.05
CA THR A 76 -4.85 6.09 0.88
C THR A 76 -4.71 6.47 -0.60
N GLY A 77 -4.50 5.49 -1.49
CA GLY A 77 -4.44 5.73 -2.94
C GLY A 77 -5.84 5.93 -3.52
N TYR A 78 -6.00 6.97 -4.33
CA TYR A 78 -7.28 7.38 -4.94
C TYR A 78 -7.26 7.42 -6.47
N ASN A 79 -6.23 6.84 -7.07
CA ASN A 79 -6.06 6.79 -8.53
C ASN A 79 -7.12 5.94 -9.26
N ILE A 80 -7.99 5.24 -8.53
CA ILE A 80 -9.17 4.53 -9.06
C ILE A 80 -10.31 5.50 -9.43
N VAL A 81 -10.26 6.75 -9.02
CA VAL A 81 -11.25 7.76 -9.35
C VAL A 81 -10.65 8.73 -10.37
N ASP A 82 -11.39 9.02 -11.44
CA ASP A 82 -11.08 10.14 -12.35
C ASP A 82 -11.34 11.48 -11.63
N CYS A 83 -10.34 11.92 -10.86
CA CYS A 83 -10.44 13.15 -10.08
C CYS A 83 -10.62 14.40 -10.96
N ALA A 84 -10.06 14.40 -12.17
CA ALA A 84 -10.21 15.52 -13.09
C ALA A 84 -11.66 15.65 -13.62
N ALA A 85 -12.30 14.52 -13.88
CA ALA A 85 -13.73 14.51 -14.25
C ALA A 85 -14.62 14.87 -13.05
N ALA A 86 -14.30 14.37 -11.85
CA ALA A 86 -15.03 14.71 -10.62
C ALA A 86 -14.95 16.21 -10.30
N GLU A 87 -13.76 16.83 -10.43
CA GLU A 87 -13.54 18.27 -10.22
C GLU A 87 -14.39 19.11 -11.17
N LYS A 88 -14.46 18.77 -12.47
CA LYS A 88 -15.30 19.46 -13.44
C LYS A 88 -16.78 19.45 -13.08
N LYS A 89 -17.21 18.44 -12.34
CA LYS A 89 -18.60 18.28 -11.87
C LYS A 89 -18.80 18.83 -10.45
N ASN A 90 -17.77 19.42 -9.84
CA ASN A 90 -17.77 19.87 -8.44
C ASN A 90 -18.10 18.74 -7.44
N ILE A 91 -17.66 17.50 -7.72
CA ILE A 91 -17.81 16.36 -6.84
C ILE A 91 -16.53 16.20 -6.03
N PRO A 92 -16.56 16.41 -4.70
CA PRO A 92 -15.39 16.17 -3.85
C PRO A 92 -15.04 14.69 -3.79
N VAL A 93 -13.73 14.41 -3.86
CA VAL A 93 -13.15 13.07 -3.68
C VAL A 93 -12.33 13.08 -2.40
N CYS A 94 -12.72 12.27 -1.43
CA CYS A 94 -12.07 12.11 -0.14
C CYS A 94 -11.35 10.77 -0.05
N ASN A 95 -10.24 10.72 0.71
CA ASN A 95 -9.49 9.48 0.96
C ASN A 95 -9.10 9.36 2.43
N ILE A 96 -8.41 8.26 2.83
CA ILE A 96 -7.90 8.04 4.18
C ILE A 96 -6.35 8.10 4.15
N PRO A 97 -5.73 9.23 4.51
CA PRO A 97 -4.33 9.48 4.18
C PRO A 97 -3.30 8.81 5.09
N THR A 98 -3.67 8.26 6.25
CA THR A 98 -2.67 7.88 7.27
C THR A 98 -2.93 6.59 8.05
N TYR A 99 -3.96 5.82 7.79
CA TYR A 99 -4.30 4.62 8.59
C TYR A 99 -3.24 3.51 8.50
N GLY A 100 -2.61 3.34 7.35
CA GLY A 100 -1.68 2.24 7.06
C GLY A 100 -0.20 2.54 7.34
N THR A 101 0.16 3.72 7.86
CA THR A 101 1.57 4.15 7.94
C THR A 101 2.43 3.20 8.76
N ALA A 102 1.99 2.81 9.95
CA ALA A 102 2.75 1.91 10.81
C ALA A 102 2.74 0.47 10.29
N SER A 103 1.57 -0.04 9.92
CA SER A 103 1.41 -1.43 9.48
C SER A 103 2.14 -1.73 8.18
N VAL A 104 2.11 -0.82 7.20
CA VAL A 104 2.84 -1.01 5.93
C VAL A 104 4.35 -0.96 6.15
N GLY A 105 4.85 -0.01 6.96
CA GLY A 105 6.27 0.04 7.29
C GLY A 105 6.75 -1.22 8.02
N GLN A 106 5.99 -1.70 9.00
CA GLN A 106 6.26 -2.96 9.69
C GLN A 106 6.27 -4.15 8.73
N PHE A 107 5.26 -4.26 7.87
CA PHE A 107 5.14 -5.39 6.95
C PHE A 107 6.25 -5.43 5.90
N ALA A 108 6.68 -4.28 5.39
CA ALA A 108 7.83 -4.20 4.48
C ALA A 108 9.10 -4.77 5.13
N ILE A 109 9.35 -4.47 6.40
CA ILE A 109 10.49 -5.03 7.14
C ILE A 109 10.28 -6.51 7.47
N ALA A 110 9.07 -6.94 7.80
CA ALA A 110 8.79 -8.36 8.03
C ALA A 110 9.09 -9.21 6.79
N MET A 111 8.71 -8.73 5.60
CA MET A 111 9.06 -9.39 4.33
C MET A 111 10.57 -9.42 4.10
N LEU A 112 11.28 -8.32 4.37
CA LEU A 112 12.74 -8.28 4.26
C LEU A 112 13.41 -9.28 5.19
N LEU A 113 12.97 -9.36 6.44
CA LEU A 113 13.50 -10.32 7.41
C LEU A 113 13.21 -11.77 6.99
N GLU A 114 12.04 -12.05 6.42
CA GLU A 114 11.75 -13.39 5.89
C GLU A 114 12.69 -13.75 4.74
N ILE A 115 12.93 -12.84 3.80
CA ILE A 115 13.86 -13.04 2.68
C ILE A 115 15.29 -13.31 3.19
N CYS A 116 15.72 -12.57 4.22
CA CYS A 116 17.09 -12.65 4.73
C CYS A 116 17.32 -13.81 5.70
N SER A 117 16.31 -14.18 6.48
CA SER A 117 16.44 -15.11 7.60
C SER A 117 15.72 -16.44 7.37
N HIS A 118 14.88 -16.57 6.34
CA HIS A 118 14.12 -17.78 6.00
C HIS A 118 13.41 -18.42 7.21
N VAL A 119 12.72 -17.56 8.00
CA VAL A 119 12.11 -17.97 9.29
C VAL A 119 11.10 -19.09 9.11
N GLN A 120 10.25 -19.00 8.06
CA GLN A 120 9.25 -20.03 7.78
C GLN A 120 9.90 -21.38 7.47
N VAL A 121 10.94 -21.40 6.63
CA VAL A 121 11.65 -22.65 6.26
C VAL A 121 12.25 -23.33 7.49
N HIS A 122 12.87 -22.54 8.38
CA HIS A 122 13.44 -23.09 9.60
C HIS A 122 12.35 -23.54 10.59
N SER A 123 11.24 -22.83 10.70
CA SER A 123 10.09 -23.23 11.49
C SER A 123 9.51 -24.56 11.02
N ASP A 124 9.30 -24.72 9.72
CA ASP A 124 8.77 -25.96 9.14
C ASP A 124 9.72 -27.14 9.39
N SER A 125 11.02 -26.92 9.26
CA SER A 125 12.00 -27.96 9.51
C SER A 125 12.05 -28.41 10.98
N VAL A 126 11.87 -27.48 11.92
CA VAL A 126 11.76 -27.81 13.36
C VAL A 126 10.50 -28.64 13.61
N HIS A 127 9.36 -28.25 13.04
CA HIS A 127 8.11 -29.01 13.18
C HIS A 127 8.17 -30.39 12.52
N ALA A 128 9.01 -30.55 11.50
CA ALA A 128 9.28 -31.85 10.87
C ALA A 128 10.24 -32.74 11.69
N GLY A 129 10.73 -32.30 12.83
CA GLY A 129 11.62 -33.04 13.71
C GLY A 129 13.09 -33.00 13.34
N GLU A 130 13.48 -32.11 12.39
CA GLU A 130 14.87 -32.05 11.94
C GLU A 130 15.83 -31.54 13.00
N TRP A 131 15.35 -30.63 13.89
CA TRP A 131 16.16 -30.15 15.00
C TRP A 131 16.51 -31.26 16.01
N GLU A 132 15.51 -32.02 16.46
CA GLU A 132 15.70 -33.06 17.47
C GLU A 132 16.57 -34.24 16.95
N ASN A 133 16.58 -34.44 15.63
CA ASN A 133 17.38 -35.51 14.98
C ASN A 133 18.69 -34.97 14.39
N SER A 134 19.07 -33.73 14.61
CA SER A 134 20.34 -33.17 14.16
C SER A 134 21.49 -33.76 14.98
N SER A 135 22.58 -34.10 14.30
CA SER A 135 23.82 -34.53 14.96
C SER A 135 24.57 -33.37 15.65
N ASP A 136 24.26 -32.13 15.26
CA ASP A 136 24.92 -30.95 15.75
C ASP A 136 23.97 -30.09 16.61
N TRP A 137 24.50 -29.24 17.45
CA TRP A 137 23.76 -28.32 18.31
C TRP A 137 23.06 -27.19 17.52
N CYS A 138 23.36 -27.04 16.22
CA CYS A 138 22.74 -26.10 15.30
C CYS A 138 22.69 -26.67 13.89
N TYR A 139 21.79 -26.11 13.05
CA TYR A 139 21.72 -26.37 11.63
C TYR A 139 21.08 -25.18 10.90
N TRP A 140 21.22 -25.15 9.60
CA TRP A 140 20.60 -24.16 8.73
C TRP A 140 20.23 -24.79 7.39
N LYS A 141 19.15 -24.28 6.79
CA LYS A 141 18.68 -24.72 5.47
C LYS A 141 19.22 -23.88 4.33
N HIS A 142 19.43 -22.59 4.58
CA HIS A 142 19.90 -21.60 3.62
C HIS A 142 20.92 -20.67 4.28
N PRO A 143 21.87 -20.09 3.51
CA PRO A 143 22.69 -18.99 3.98
C PRO A 143 21.82 -17.83 4.44
N LEU A 144 22.10 -17.28 5.60
CA LEU A 144 21.40 -16.12 6.15
C LEU A 144 22.11 -14.83 5.73
N ILE A 145 21.34 -13.76 5.61
CA ILE A 145 21.83 -12.44 5.25
C ILE A 145 21.68 -11.51 6.45
N GLU A 146 22.81 -11.02 6.98
CA GLU A 146 22.80 -10.00 8.02
C GLU A 146 22.55 -8.63 7.40
N LEU A 147 21.63 -7.85 8.01
CA LEU A 147 21.23 -6.53 7.49
C LEU A 147 22.15 -5.40 7.96
N ALA A 148 22.86 -5.59 9.08
CA ALA A 148 23.75 -4.58 9.62
C ALA A 148 24.83 -4.16 8.60
N GLY A 149 24.97 -2.85 8.37
CA GLY A 149 25.89 -2.28 7.40
C GLY A 149 25.41 -2.28 5.95
N LYS A 150 24.34 -3.01 5.61
CA LYS A 150 23.74 -2.98 4.27
C LYS A 150 22.93 -1.72 4.02
N THR A 151 22.67 -1.42 2.78
CA THR A 151 21.97 -0.22 2.34
C THR A 151 20.56 -0.53 1.84
N MET A 152 19.56 0.13 2.42
CA MET A 152 18.19 0.12 1.90
C MET A 152 17.92 1.42 1.15
N GLY A 153 17.59 1.32 -0.13
CA GLY A 153 17.05 2.40 -0.94
C GLY A 153 15.53 2.49 -0.80
N ILE A 154 15.00 3.68 -0.57
CA ILE A 154 13.56 3.90 -0.45
C ILE A 154 13.12 4.94 -1.48
N ILE A 155 12.30 4.51 -2.44
CA ILE A 155 11.70 5.40 -3.45
C ILE A 155 10.31 5.81 -2.97
N GLY A 156 10.12 7.11 -2.73
CA GLY A 156 8.92 7.65 -2.09
C GLY A 156 9.06 7.75 -0.57
N PHE A 157 9.86 8.71 -0.09
CA PHE A 157 10.21 8.87 1.32
C PHE A 157 9.20 9.76 2.08
N GLY A 158 7.89 9.47 1.88
CA GLY A 158 6.78 10.03 2.65
C GLY A 158 6.62 9.37 4.02
N LYS A 159 5.43 9.49 4.65
CA LYS A 159 5.17 8.92 5.99
C LYS A 159 5.49 7.42 6.10
N ILE A 160 5.08 6.63 5.12
CA ILE A 160 5.34 5.17 5.09
C ILE A 160 6.83 4.90 4.90
N GLY A 161 7.46 5.51 3.88
CA GLY A 161 8.89 5.33 3.60
C GLY A 161 9.76 5.71 4.79
N GLN A 162 9.46 6.82 5.48
CA GLN A 162 10.16 7.22 6.71
C GLN A 162 9.96 6.21 7.84
N THR A 163 8.77 5.62 7.97
CA THR A 163 8.53 4.58 8.99
C THR A 163 9.34 3.33 8.68
N THR A 164 9.34 2.86 7.43
CA THR A 164 10.18 1.74 6.97
C THR A 164 11.67 2.04 7.23
N GLY A 165 12.12 3.24 6.85
CA GLY A 165 13.52 3.66 7.04
C GLY A 165 13.94 3.70 8.50
N ARG A 166 13.09 4.17 9.42
CA ARG A 166 13.40 4.16 10.87
C ARG A 166 13.59 2.74 11.38
N ILE A 167 12.73 1.80 10.98
CA ILE A 167 12.84 0.40 11.43
C ILE A 167 14.11 -0.24 10.84
N ALA A 168 14.38 -0.05 9.54
CA ALA A 168 15.59 -0.55 8.90
C ALA A 168 16.87 0.03 9.52
N LYS A 169 16.86 1.32 9.85
CA LYS A 169 17.99 1.98 10.55
C LYS A 169 18.22 1.38 11.94
N ALA A 170 17.17 1.01 12.66
CA ALA A 170 17.28 0.32 13.95
C ALA A 170 17.86 -1.10 13.83
N LEU A 171 17.79 -1.72 12.65
CA LEU A 171 18.45 -2.97 12.30
C LEU A 171 19.91 -2.77 11.82
N GLY A 172 20.44 -1.56 11.93
CA GLY A 172 21.83 -1.25 11.53
C GLY A 172 22.03 -0.96 10.06
N MET A 173 20.96 -0.77 9.26
CA MET A 173 21.09 -0.46 7.83
C MET A 173 21.39 1.02 7.59
N ASN A 174 22.08 1.31 6.47
CA ASN A 174 22.17 2.64 5.89
C ASN A 174 20.91 2.90 5.04
N ILE A 175 20.39 4.13 5.07
CA ILE A 175 19.15 4.45 4.36
C ILE A 175 19.41 5.53 3.31
N LEU A 176 19.07 5.22 2.05
CA LEU A 176 19.03 6.17 0.94
C LEU A 176 17.58 6.48 0.57
N ALA A 177 17.27 7.72 0.28
CA ALA A 177 15.93 8.17 -0.09
C ALA A 177 15.91 8.88 -1.43
N SER A 178 14.92 8.59 -2.26
CA SER A 178 14.68 9.25 -3.55
C SER A 178 13.19 9.47 -3.81
N GLY A 179 12.86 10.33 -4.79
CA GLY A 179 11.49 10.56 -5.24
C GLY A 179 10.62 11.39 -4.29
N SER A 180 11.21 12.03 -3.28
CA SER A 180 10.51 12.90 -2.33
C SER A 180 11.35 14.14 -2.03
N ARG A 181 10.69 15.23 -1.68
CA ARG A 181 11.42 16.43 -1.19
C ARG A 181 12.02 16.14 0.18
N PRO A 182 13.28 16.55 0.42
CA PRO A 182 13.88 16.48 1.76
C PRO A 182 13.02 17.20 2.81
N THR A 183 12.96 16.58 3.98
CA THR A 183 12.33 17.17 5.17
C THR A 183 13.29 17.01 6.35
N PRO A 184 13.29 17.90 7.35
CA PRO A 184 14.18 17.76 8.52
C PRO A 184 14.07 16.39 9.18
N GLN A 185 12.85 15.87 9.34
CA GLN A 185 12.61 14.53 9.92
C GLN A 185 13.12 13.40 9.00
N GLY A 186 13.09 13.61 7.68
CA GLY A 186 13.62 12.64 6.71
C GLY A 186 15.14 12.59 6.70
N GLU A 187 15.80 13.76 6.81
CA GLU A 187 17.26 13.87 6.84
C GLU A 187 17.89 13.25 8.10
N GLU A 188 17.15 13.18 9.21
CA GLU A 188 17.57 12.44 10.41
C GLU A 188 17.61 10.92 10.18
N ILE A 189 16.88 10.41 9.18
CA ILE A 189 16.73 8.98 8.91
C ILE A 189 17.61 8.53 7.75
N ALA A 190 17.63 9.28 6.64
CA ALA A 190 18.17 8.88 5.35
C ALA A 190 19.00 9.99 4.70
N GLU A 191 19.96 9.57 3.88
CA GLU A 191 20.62 10.43 2.90
C GLU A 191 19.74 10.53 1.65
N TYR A 192 19.41 11.74 1.21
CA TYR A 192 18.67 11.97 -0.03
C TYR A 192 19.60 11.97 -1.22
N VAL A 193 19.30 11.13 -2.20
CA VAL A 193 20.08 10.97 -3.43
C VAL A 193 19.16 10.95 -4.66
N ASP A 194 19.73 11.07 -5.84
CA ASP A 194 19.02 10.80 -7.08
C ASP A 194 18.71 9.31 -7.22
N THR A 195 17.78 8.98 -8.11
CA THR A 195 17.28 7.60 -8.28
C THR A 195 18.36 6.66 -8.80
N ASP A 196 19.23 7.11 -9.68
CA ASP A 196 20.30 6.29 -10.26
C ASP A 196 21.36 5.93 -9.20
N THR A 197 21.72 6.90 -8.36
CA THR A 197 22.59 6.67 -7.20
C THR A 197 21.96 5.69 -6.22
N LEU A 198 20.65 5.79 -5.97
CA LEU A 198 19.93 4.88 -5.11
C LEU A 198 19.99 3.45 -5.67
N PHE A 199 19.71 3.24 -6.96
CA PHE A 199 19.79 1.93 -7.59
C PHE A 199 21.20 1.34 -7.49
N ALA A 200 22.24 2.14 -7.77
CA ALA A 200 23.61 1.69 -7.80
C ALA A 200 24.18 1.31 -6.41
N LYS A 201 23.65 1.88 -5.32
CA LYS A 201 24.22 1.73 -3.96
C LYS A 201 23.37 0.89 -3.02
N SER A 202 22.17 0.46 -3.42
CA SER A 202 21.27 -0.27 -2.53
C SER A 202 21.44 -1.78 -2.63
N ASP A 203 21.50 -2.47 -1.49
CA ASP A 203 21.38 -3.93 -1.39
C ASP A 203 19.92 -4.38 -1.52
N VAL A 204 18.98 -3.52 -1.10
CA VAL A 204 17.54 -3.75 -1.18
C VAL A 204 16.81 -2.44 -1.46
N ILE A 205 15.74 -2.49 -2.24
CA ILE A 205 14.93 -1.31 -2.58
C ILE A 205 13.48 -1.53 -2.16
N ALA A 206 12.92 -0.55 -1.45
CA ALA A 206 11.51 -0.50 -1.06
C ALA A 206 10.79 0.63 -1.82
N LEU A 207 9.67 0.29 -2.47
CA LEU A 207 8.84 1.26 -3.18
C LEU A 207 7.68 1.70 -2.29
N HIS A 208 7.64 2.98 -1.94
CA HIS A 208 6.56 3.64 -1.20
C HIS A 208 6.02 4.88 -1.93
N CYS A 209 6.36 4.99 -3.21
CA CYS A 209 5.85 6.05 -4.08
C CYS A 209 4.44 5.71 -4.60
N PRO A 210 3.56 6.70 -4.82
CA PRO A 210 2.32 6.51 -5.56
C PRO A 210 2.61 6.17 -7.03
N LEU A 211 1.62 5.55 -7.69
CA LEU A 211 1.68 5.32 -9.13
C LEU A 211 1.33 6.62 -9.88
N PHE A 212 2.35 7.25 -10.43
CA PHE A 212 2.26 8.43 -11.29
C PHE A 212 2.91 8.13 -12.65
N PRO A 213 2.71 8.97 -13.68
CA PRO A 213 3.36 8.77 -14.97
C PRO A 213 4.90 8.64 -14.89
N ASN A 214 5.54 9.34 -13.96
CA ASN A 214 6.99 9.31 -13.74
C ASN A 214 7.47 8.19 -12.81
N THR A 215 6.56 7.46 -12.15
CA THR A 215 6.90 6.30 -11.30
C THR A 215 6.44 4.98 -11.92
N GLN A 216 5.65 5.03 -12.98
CA GLN A 216 5.22 3.85 -13.70
C GLN A 216 6.42 3.15 -14.35
N GLY A 217 6.60 1.86 -14.05
CA GLY A 217 7.73 1.08 -14.57
C GLY A 217 9.10 1.52 -14.07
N ILE A 218 9.17 2.16 -12.88
CA ILE A 218 10.42 2.64 -12.30
C ILE A 218 11.41 1.50 -12.03
N ILE A 219 10.93 0.30 -11.74
CA ILE A 219 11.72 -0.94 -11.78
C ILE A 219 11.48 -1.60 -13.13
N ASN A 220 12.52 -1.84 -13.89
CA ASN A 220 12.47 -2.40 -15.23
C ASN A 220 13.73 -3.23 -15.53
N LYS A 221 13.78 -3.84 -16.71
CA LYS A 221 14.89 -4.72 -17.14
C LYS A 221 16.27 -4.02 -17.19
N ASP A 222 16.30 -2.70 -17.29
CA ASP A 222 17.55 -1.95 -17.46
C ASP A 222 18.17 -1.57 -16.09
N ASN A 223 17.38 -1.64 -15.00
CA ASN A 223 17.85 -1.23 -13.67
C ASN A 223 17.64 -2.29 -12.58
N ILE A 224 17.18 -3.51 -12.93
CA ILE A 224 16.99 -4.61 -11.97
C ILE A 224 18.20 -5.56 -11.92
N ALA A 225 19.17 -5.43 -12.84
CA ALA A 225 20.33 -6.30 -12.96
C ALA A 225 21.46 -5.99 -11.98
#